data_7c7158c7d6a5cd0ac279c11e659c6802
#
_entry.id   7c7158c7d6a5cd0ac279c11e659c6802
#
_cell.length_a   1.000
_cell.length_b   1.000
_cell.length_c   1.000
_cell.angle_alpha   90.00
_cell.angle_beta   90.00
_cell.angle_gamma   90.00
#
_symmetry.space_group_name_H-M   'P 1'
#
loop_
_entity.id
_entity.type
_entity.pdbx_description
1 polymer ?
#
loop_
_entity_poly.entity_id
_entity_poly.type
_entity_poly.pdbx_seq_one_letter_code
_entity_poly.pdbx_strand_id
1 'polypeptide(L)'
;WDAPYEPLMFEGMLCRVMKPLGIDAQMKYPVIVSLHGAGGKGTSNNKQLKDWNRQLVEPQRRKKFPCYVVAPQAAGLWNPDHLTKIKKLIDTLPAVDVDRIYVLGHSMGGHGTYIFIQLDPSYFAAAAPSAGSGLRRTEKFIDPSRIKDLPIWAFHGNKDGVCPIEKDQKVFDEMKQLGGNMKFTVWMGDNHGVSGKMIVGAENGTTHLSSDRCDKETDFMTWLFSQSRKRSENQAR
;
A
#
# COMPACT_ATOMS: atom_id res chain seq x y z
N TRP A 1 10.53 -1.75 -19.01
CA TRP A 1 9.75 -2.48 -17.98
C TRP A 1 8.39 -1.85 -17.68
N ASP A 2 8.24 -0.55 -17.89
CA ASP A 2 7.01 0.22 -17.59
C ASP A 2 5.94 0.15 -18.70
N ALA A 3 6.23 -0.47 -19.85
CA ALA A 3 5.29 -0.61 -20.96
C ALA A 3 3.90 -1.17 -20.58
N PRO A 4 3.76 -2.11 -19.61
CA PRO A 4 2.45 -2.56 -19.15
C PRO A 4 1.64 -1.53 -18.37
N TYR A 5 2.27 -0.43 -17.91
CA TYR A 5 1.59 0.66 -17.24
C TYR A 5 1.11 1.72 -18.24
N GLU A 6 -0.10 1.54 -18.75
CA GLU A 6 -0.70 2.46 -19.71
C GLU A 6 -0.94 3.84 -19.10
N PRO A 7 -0.59 4.95 -19.79
CA PRO A 7 -0.87 6.28 -19.30
C PRO A 7 -2.37 6.60 -19.39
N LEU A 8 -2.90 7.23 -18.35
CA LEU A 8 -4.28 7.63 -18.25
C LEU A 8 -4.37 9.00 -17.57
N MET A 9 -5.35 9.81 -17.94
CA MET A 9 -5.79 10.98 -17.20
C MET A 9 -7.24 10.79 -16.79
N PHE A 10 -7.54 10.93 -15.50
CA PHE A 10 -8.89 10.79 -14.96
C PHE A 10 -9.24 11.97 -14.05
N GLU A 11 -10.25 12.74 -14.41
CA GLU A 11 -10.65 13.97 -13.71
C GLU A 11 -9.45 14.90 -13.39
N GLY A 12 -8.52 15.06 -14.34
CA GLY A 12 -7.30 15.86 -14.18
C GLY A 12 -6.19 15.21 -13.35
N MET A 13 -6.39 14.00 -12.81
CA MET A 13 -5.37 13.22 -12.13
C MET A 13 -4.64 12.33 -13.16
N LEU A 14 -3.33 12.49 -13.25
CA LEU A 14 -2.48 11.62 -14.06
C LEU A 14 -2.30 10.27 -13.37
N CYS A 15 -2.41 9.19 -14.14
CA CYS A 15 -2.26 7.83 -13.66
C CYS A 15 -1.46 6.97 -14.64
N ARG A 16 -0.82 5.94 -14.13
CA ARG A 16 -0.36 4.77 -14.86
C ARG A 16 -1.12 3.54 -14.38
N VAL A 17 -1.74 2.81 -15.30
CA VAL A 17 -2.57 1.65 -14.96
C VAL A 17 -2.05 0.40 -15.64
N MET A 18 -1.68 -0.60 -14.84
CA MET A 18 -1.40 -1.95 -15.34
C MET A 18 -2.66 -2.81 -15.18
N LYS A 19 -3.03 -3.51 -16.25
CA LYS A 19 -4.16 -4.45 -16.27
C LYS A 19 -3.70 -5.88 -16.00
N PRO A 20 -4.56 -6.77 -15.48
CA PRO A 20 -4.30 -8.21 -15.43
C PRO A 20 -3.94 -8.76 -16.82
N LEU A 21 -3.17 -9.84 -16.87
CA LEU A 21 -2.93 -10.55 -18.12
C LEU A 21 -4.21 -11.29 -18.54
N GLY A 22 -4.73 -10.97 -19.74
CA GLY A 22 -5.89 -11.66 -20.32
C GLY A 22 -7.13 -11.52 -19.39
N ILE A 23 -7.79 -10.36 -19.43
CA ILE A 23 -8.99 -10.14 -18.62
C ILE A 23 -10.09 -11.12 -19.06
N ASP A 24 -10.49 -11.98 -18.14
CA ASP A 24 -11.65 -12.88 -18.26
C ASP A 24 -12.86 -12.25 -17.58
N ALA A 25 -13.95 -12.07 -18.31
CA ALA A 25 -15.20 -11.49 -17.77
C ALA A 25 -15.85 -12.34 -16.67
N GLN A 26 -15.52 -13.62 -16.57
CA GLN A 26 -15.99 -14.53 -15.53
C GLN A 26 -15.21 -14.38 -14.22
N MET A 27 -14.05 -13.74 -14.26
CA MET A 27 -13.15 -13.54 -13.12
C MET A 27 -13.31 -12.14 -12.52
N LYS A 28 -12.90 -12.00 -11.26
CA LYS A 28 -12.76 -10.71 -10.60
C LYS A 28 -11.33 -10.51 -10.15
N TYR A 29 -10.78 -9.32 -10.39
CA TYR A 29 -9.37 -9.02 -10.18
C TYR A 29 -9.16 -8.00 -9.06
N PRO A 30 -8.26 -8.27 -8.10
CA PRO A 30 -7.84 -7.30 -7.11
C PRO A 30 -7.25 -6.03 -7.73
N VAL A 31 -7.24 -4.95 -6.96
CA VAL A 31 -6.59 -3.69 -7.32
C VAL A 31 -5.54 -3.32 -6.28
N ILE A 32 -4.34 -3.01 -6.74
CA ILE A 32 -3.28 -2.40 -5.93
C ILE A 32 -3.21 -0.91 -6.28
N VAL A 33 -3.49 -0.04 -5.31
CA VAL A 33 -3.24 1.40 -5.40
C VAL A 33 -1.81 1.66 -4.96
N SER A 34 -0.98 2.21 -5.85
CA SER A 34 0.46 2.41 -5.66
C SER A 34 0.79 3.89 -5.49
N LEU A 35 1.12 4.33 -4.28
CA LEU A 35 1.36 5.73 -3.94
C LEU A 35 2.86 6.06 -3.90
N HIS A 36 3.32 6.89 -4.84
CA HIS A 36 4.72 7.31 -4.91
C HIS A 36 5.15 8.20 -3.74
N GLY A 37 6.44 8.19 -3.44
CA GLY A 37 7.10 9.11 -2.53
C GLY A 37 7.34 10.50 -3.16
N ALA A 38 8.00 11.39 -2.43
CA ALA A 38 8.24 12.79 -2.87
C ALA A 38 8.94 12.89 -4.24
N GLY A 39 9.84 11.96 -4.57
CA GLY A 39 10.52 11.92 -5.87
C GLY A 39 9.62 11.55 -7.06
N GLY A 40 8.36 11.16 -6.83
CA GLY A 40 7.36 10.90 -7.88
C GLY A 40 6.45 12.08 -8.18
N LYS A 41 6.53 13.16 -7.38
CA LYS A 41 5.71 14.36 -7.58
C LYS A 41 5.88 14.96 -8.97
N GLY A 42 4.81 15.53 -9.47
CA GLY A 42 4.83 16.24 -10.74
C GLY A 42 3.58 16.06 -11.58
N THR A 43 3.70 16.47 -12.84
CA THR A 43 2.61 16.46 -13.83
C THR A 43 3.06 15.83 -15.16
N SER A 44 4.10 14.99 -15.12
CA SER A 44 4.70 14.39 -16.34
C SER A 44 4.19 12.98 -16.64
N ASN A 45 3.45 12.37 -15.73
CA ASN A 45 2.95 10.98 -15.80
C ASN A 45 4.04 9.92 -16.04
N ASN A 46 5.26 10.14 -15.53
CA ASN A 46 6.39 9.20 -15.72
C ASN A 46 7.23 8.93 -14.47
N LYS A 47 7.11 9.75 -13.41
CA LYS A 47 7.96 9.65 -12.20
C LYS A 47 7.33 8.85 -11.07
N GLN A 48 6.03 8.52 -11.16
CA GLN A 48 5.30 7.85 -10.09
C GLN A 48 5.59 6.34 -9.99
N LEU A 49 6.06 5.71 -11.06
CA LEU A 49 6.44 4.31 -11.02
C LEU A 49 7.77 4.13 -10.28
N LYS A 50 7.82 3.18 -9.34
CA LYS A 50 8.93 2.93 -8.43
C LYS A 50 9.36 1.47 -8.49
N ASP A 51 10.37 1.09 -7.71
CA ASP A 51 10.95 -0.25 -7.74
C ASP A 51 9.91 -1.37 -7.53
N TRP A 52 8.98 -1.18 -6.62
CA TRP A 52 7.89 -2.15 -6.41
C TRP A 52 6.97 -2.26 -7.64
N ASN A 53 6.74 -1.19 -8.39
CA ASN A 53 5.99 -1.25 -9.65
C ASN A 53 6.74 -2.09 -10.69
N ARG A 54 8.08 -1.94 -10.76
CA ARG A 54 8.92 -2.77 -11.60
C ARG A 54 8.86 -4.25 -11.21
N GLN A 55 8.83 -4.54 -9.92
CA GLN A 55 8.69 -5.91 -9.42
C GLN A 55 7.32 -6.50 -9.73
N LEU A 56 6.25 -5.69 -9.66
CA LEU A 56 4.88 -6.14 -9.96
C LEU A 56 4.65 -6.52 -11.44
N VAL A 57 5.44 -5.96 -12.38
CA VAL A 57 5.30 -6.31 -13.82
C VAL A 57 6.01 -7.60 -14.21
N GLU A 58 6.80 -8.21 -13.35
CA GLU A 58 7.50 -9.46 -13.65
C GLU A 58 6.50 -10.53 -14.12
N PRO A 59 6.75 -11.20 -15.25
CA PRO A 59 5.77 -12.10 -15.89
C PRO A 59 5.26 -13.21 -14.97
N GLN A 60 6.14 -13.81 -14.18
CA GLN A 60 5.76 -14.87 -13.23
C GLN A 60 4.84 -14.32 -12.11
N ARG A 61 5.13 -13.11 -11.62
CA ARG A 61 4.31 -12.46 -10.59
C ARG A 61 2.94 -12.06 -11.13
N ARG A 62 2.87 -11.49 -12.32
CA ARG A 62 1.60 -11.17 -12.99
C ARG A 62 0.74 -12.41 -13.25
N LYS A 63 1.37 -13.55 -13.55
CA LYS A 63 0.66 -14.83 -13.73
C LYS A 63 0.14 -15.39 -12.41
N LYS A 64 0.96 -15.33 -11.34
CA LYS A 64 0.61 -15.86 -10.03
C LYS A 64 -0.39 -14.96 -9.29
N PHE A 65 -0.29 -13.66 -9.46
CA PHE A 65 -1.08 -12.63 -8.77
C PHE A 65 -1.70 -11.65 -9.78
N PRO A 66 -2.67 -12.11 -10.61
CA PRO A 66 -3.30 -11.26 -11.60
C PRO A 66 -4.11 -10.16 -10.92
N CYS A 67 -3.78 -8.89 -11.21
CA CYS A 67 -4.41 -7.72 -10.60
C CYS A 67 -4.28 -6.48 -11.48
N TYR A 68 -5.09 -5.48 -11.16
CA TYR A 68 -4.82 -4.11 -11.57
C TYR A 68 -3.78 -3.47 -10.66
N VAL A 69 -2.92 -2.61 -11.21
CA VAL A 69 -2.12 -1.68 -10.42
C VAL A 69 -2.43 -0.27 -10.90
N VAL A 70 -2.99 0.54 -10.02
CA VAL A 70 -3.31 1.95 -10.26
C VAL A 70 -2.25 2.80 -9.59
N ALA A 71 -1.41 3.48 -10.37
CA ALA A 71 -0.32 4.33 -9.90
C ALA A 71 -0.60 5.79 -10.27
N PRO A 72 -1.34 6.55 -9.44
CA PRO A 72 -1.61 7.97 -9.69
C PRO A 72 -0.36 8.81 -9.47
N GLN A 73 -0.31 10.00 -10.08
CA GLN A 73 0.71 11.00 -9.84
C GLN A 73 0.11 12.23 -9.15
N ALA A 74 0.62 12.54 -7.97
CA ALA A 74 0.28 13.75 -7.23
C ALA A 74 1.35 14.84 -7.46
N ALA A 75 0.92 16.09 -7.63
CA ALA A 75 1.84 17.22 -7.69
C ALA A 75 2.35 17.64 -6.30
N GLY A 76 1.60 17.31 -5.25
CA GLY A 76 1.90 17.59 -3.84
C GLY A 76 1.68 16.39 -2.94
N LEU A 77 1.26 16.64 -1.69
CA LEU A 77 0.91 15.59 -0.74
C LEU A 77 -0.38 14.87 -1.14
N TRP A 78 -0.47 13.60 -0.78
CA TRP A 78 -1.70 12.83 -0.91
C TRP A 78 -2.79 13.42 0.00
N ASN A 79 -4.02 13.51 -0.51
CA ASN A 79 -5.13 14.18 0.14
C ASN A 79 -6.49 13.53 -0.19
N PRO A 80 -7.61 13.95 0.42
CA PRO A 80 -8.93 13.35 0.20
C PRO A 80 -9.42 13.40 -1.26
N ASP A 81 -9.07 14.45 -2.03
CA ASP A 81 -9.45 14.56 -3.45
C ASP A 81 -8.81 13.44 -4.28
N HIS A 82 -7.53 13.15 -4.04
CA HIS A 82 -6.87 12.02 -4.69
C HIS A 82 -7.58 10.69 -4.40
N LEU A 83 -7.95 10.42 -3.14
CA LEU A 83 -8.67 9.20 -2.79
C LEU A 83 -10.00 9.11 -3.53
N THR A 84 -10.77 10.21 -3.57
CA THR A 84 -12.06 10.28 -4.27
C THR A 84 -11.91 9.96 -5.76
N LYS A 85 -10.92 10.55 -6.43
CA LYS A 85 -10.64 10.28 -7.84
C LYS A 85 -10.17 8.87 -8.11
N ILE A 86 -9.31 8.31 -7.22
CA ILE A 86 -8.86 6.93 -7.32
C ILE A 86 -10.04 5.95 -7.21
N LYS A 87 -10.96 6.16 -6.27
CA LYS A 87 -12.17 5.34 -6.12
C LYS A 87 -13.02 5.35 -7.37
N LYS A 88 -13.33 6.54 -7.89
CA LYS A 88 -14.08 6.69 -9.14
C LYS A 88 -13.38 6.04 -10.33
N LEU A 89 -12.05 6.16 -10.44
CA LEU A 89 -11.28 5.51 -11.48
C LEU A 89 -11.41 3.99 -11.37
N ILE A 90 -11.29 3.41 -10.17
CA ILE A 90 -11.43 1.97 -9.94
C ILE A 90 -12.83 1.49 -10.36
N ASP A 91 -13.87 2.28 -10.09
CA ASP A 91 -15.26 1.96 -10.49
C ASP A 91 -15.44 1.87 -12.01
N THR A 92 -14.56 2.47 -12.80
CA THR A 92 -14.59 2.38 -14.28
C THR A 92 -13.87 1.15 -14.84
N LEU A 93 -13.06 0.47 -14.02
CA LEU A 93 -12.27 -0.68 -14.49
C LEU A 93 -13.14 -1.95 -14.56
N PRO A 94 -13.04 -2.74 -15.66
CA PRO A 94 -13.84 -3.95 -15.79
C PRO A 94 -13.39 -5.06 -14.85
N ALA A 95 -14.32 -5.88 -14.41
CA ALA A 95 -14.05 -7.11 -13.64
C ALA A 95 -13.23 -6.89 -12.35
N VAL A 96 -13.39 -5.75 -11.67
CA VAL A 96 -12.75 -5.47 -10.39
C VAL A 96 -13.37 -6.32 -9.28
N ASP A 97 -12.52 -6.88 -8.42
CA ASP A 97 -12.92 -7.44 -7.13
C ASP A 97 -12.93 -6.31 -6.09
N VAL A 98 -14.09 -5.77 -5.84
CA VAL A 98 -14.27 -4.65 -4.91
C VAL A 98 -13.94 -5.01 -3.45
N ASP A 99 -13.93 -6.31 -3.12
CA ASP A 99 -13.55 -6.78 -1.78
C ASP A 99 -12.04 -6.97 -1.62
N ARG A 100 -11.26 -6.83 -2.69
CA ARG A 100 -9.80 -6.98 -2.68
C ARG A 100 -9.10 -5.76 -3.28
N ILE A 101 -9.32 -4.60 -2.67
CA ILE A 101 -8.62 -3.35 -3.02
C ILE A 101 -7.56 -3.09 -1.95
N TYR A 102 -6.34 -2.93 -2.37
CA TYR A 102 -5.16 -2.75 -1.52
C TYR A 102 -4.51 -1.40 -1.78
N VAL A 103 -3.86 -0.83 -0.77
CA VAL A 103 -3.07 0.39 -0.93
C VAL A 103 -1.67 0.20 -0.36
N LEU A 104 -0.67 0.62 -1.10
CA LEU A 104 0.73 0.62 -0.67
C LEU A 104 1.45 1.88 -1.12
N GLY A 105 2.50 2.22 -0.42
CA GLY A 105 3.32 3.36 -0.78
C GLY A 105 4.52 3.53 0.15
N HIS A 106 5.49 4.32 -0.30
CA HIS A 106 6.73 4.56 0.43
C HIS A 106 6.95 6.06 0.68
N SER A 107 7.51 6.40 1.83
CA SER A 107 7.83 7.80 2.19
C SER A 107 6.56 8.66 2.20
N MET A 108 6.49 9.72 1.41
CA MET A 108 5.26 10.49 1.20
C MET A 108 4.08 9.59 0.78
N GLY A 109 4.33 8.51 0.01
CA GLY A 109 3.30 7.52 -0.35
C GLY A 109 2.91 6.62 0.82
N GLY A 110 3.84 6.27 1.70
CA GLY A 110 3.55 5.56 2.96
C GLY A 110 2.66 6.41 3.87
N HIS A 111 2.99 7.70 3.99
CA HIS A 111 2.13 8.67 4.67
C HIS A 111 0.74 8.76 4.00
N GLY A 112 0.68 8.83 2.66
CA GLY A 112 -0.56 8.80 1.90
C GLY A 112 -1.39 7.54 2.14
N THR A 113 -0.72 6.39 2.31
CA THR A 113 -1.37 5.13 2.68
C THR A 113 -2.10 5.27 4.02
N TYR A 114 -1.43 5.79 5.06
CA TYR A 114 -2.07 6.06 6.35
C TYR A 114 -3.22 7.09 6.26
N ILE A 115 -3.07 8.13 5.42
CA ILE A 115 -4.15 9.09 5.16
C ILE A 115 -5.38 8.36 4.60
N PHE A 116 -5.21 7.58 3.56
CA PHE A 116 -6.32 6.96 2.84
C PHE A 116 -7.07 5.94 3.68
N ILE A 117 -6.35 5.09 4.43
CA ILE A 117 -7.01 4.11 5.31
C ILE A 117 -7.71 4.73 6.50
N GLN A 118 -7.32 5.93 6.95
CA GLN A 118 -8.04 6.66 8.00
C GLN A 118 -9.27 7.40 7.45
N LEU A 119 -9.21 7.91 6.21
CA LEU A 119 -10.34 8.56 5.56
C LEU A 119 -11.49 7.59 5.30
N ASP A 120 -11.16 6.38 4.87
CA ASP A 120 -12.14 5.32 4.67
C ASP A 120 -11.56 3.94 5.04
N PRO A 121 -11.63 3.57 6.33
CA PRO A 121 -11.10 2.30 6.82
C PRO A 121 -11.80 1.07 6.22
N SER A 122 -13.02 1.23 5.70
CA SER A 122 -13.82 0.14 5.14
C SER A 122 -13.57 -0.09 3.65
N TYR A 123 -12.85 0.80 2.96
CA TYR A 123 -12.66 0.70 1.52
C TYR A 123 -11.56 -0.28 1.11
N PHE A 124 -10.49 -0.36 1.89
CA PHE A 124 -9.36 -1.22 1.59
C PHE A 124 -9.44 -2.56 2.33
N ALA A 125 -9.01 -3.63 1.67
CA ALA A 125 -8.88 -4.95 2.28
C ALA A 125 -7.57 -5.11 3.04
N ALA A 126 -6.53 -4.39 2.63
CA ALA A 126 -5.24 -4.33 3.33
C ALA A 126 -4.44 -3.08 2.93
N ALA A 127 -3.46 -2.73 3.75
CA ALA A 127 -2.57 -1.61 3.51
C ALA A 127 -1.10 -1.95 3.79
N ALA A 128 -0.19 -1.36 3.01
CA ALA A 128 1.25 -1.57 3.18
C ALA A 128 2.02 -0.23 3.15
N PRO A 129 2.00 0.55 4.24
CA PRO A 129 2.80 1.75 4.38
C PRO A 129 4.28 1.40 4.60
N SER A 130 5.18 2.12 3.93
CA SER A 130 6.62 1.98 4.11
C SER A 130 7.26 3.33 4.41
N ALA A 131 8.00 3.42 5.50
CA ALA A 131 8.80 4.60 5.92
C ALA A 131 8.01 5.92 5.84
N GLY A 132 6.75 5.96 6.31
CA GLY A 132 5.85 7.06 6.01
C GLY A 132 4.99 7.59 7.14
N SER A 133 5.12 7.09 8.37
CA SER A 133 4.27 7.51 9.49
C SER A 133 4.50 8.94 9.98
N GLY A 134 5.58 9.59 9.57
CA GLY A 134 5.96 10.85 10.14
C GLY A 134 6.57 11.83 9.16
N LEU A 135 5.80 12.43 8.29
CA LEU A 135 6.19 13.72 7.74
C LEU A 135 6.18 14.75 8.87
N ARG A 136 7.23 15.55 8.96
CA ARG A 136 7.66 16.45 10.06
C ARG A 136 6.60 17.31 10.77
N ARG A 137 5.33 17.29 10.39
CA ARG A 137 4.22 18.07 10.98
C ARG A 137 2.91 17.28 11.15
N THR A 138 2.95 15.97 10.92
CA THR A 138 1.74 15.15 10.82
C THR A 138 1.74 13.96 11.79
N GLU A 139 2.59 14.00 12.81
CA GLU A 139 2.77 12.93 13.80
C GLU A 139 1.50 12.58 14.58
N LYS A 140 0.67 13.59 14.84
CA LYS A 140 -0.65 13.43 15.46
C LYS A 140 -1.73 12.99 14.46
N PHE A 141 -1.39 12.85 13.20
CA PHE A 141 -2.35 12.62 12.14
C PHE A 141 -2.79 11.16 12.07
N ILE A 142 -1.95 10.20 12.48
CA ILE A 142 -2.30 8.79 12.48
C ILE A 142 -2.99 8.46 13.79
N ASP A 143 -4.24 8.05 13.69
CA ASP A 143 -5.05 7.54 14.80
C ASP A 143 -5.23 6.01 14.62
N PRO A 144 -4.42 5.19 15.31
CA PRO A 144 -4.48 3.74 15.20
C PRO A 144 -5.84 3.14 15.56
N SER A 145 -6.63 3.82 16.41
CA SER A 145 -7.95 3.33 16.81
C SER A 145 -8.92 3.21 15.63
N ARG A 146 -8.78 4.07 14.61
CA ARG A 146 -9.61 4.06 13.39
C ARG A 146 -9.27 2.93 12.42
N ILE A 147 -8.03 2.43 12.49
CA ILE A 147 -7.48 1.48 11.51
C ILE A 147 -7.08 0.13 12.14
N LYS A 148 -7.35 -0.06 13.44
CA LYS A 148 -6.90 -1.24 14.19
C LYS A 148 -7.40 -2.58 13.62
N ASP A 149 -8.53 -2.57 12.94
CA ASP A 149 -9.15 -3.79 12.41
C ASP A 149 -8.72 -4.10 10.98
N LEU A 150 -8.14 -3.11 10.27
CA LEU A 150 -7.61 -3.29 8.92
C LEU A 150 -6.29 -4.08 8.95
N PRO A 151 -6.13 -5.14 8.13
CA PRO A 151 -4.83 -5.77 7.94
C PRO A 151 -3.79 -4.79 7.40
N ILE A 152 -2.75 -4.53 8.19
CA ILE A 152 -1.65 -3.62 7.82
C ILE A 152 -0.32 -4.39 7.90
N TRP A 153 0.52 -4.22 6.87
CA TRP A 153 1.92 -4.65 6.94
C TRP A 153 2.84 -3.46 6.66
N ALA A 154 3.37 -2.88 7.71
CA ALA A 154 4.27 -1.73 7.62
C ALA A 154 5.74 -2.15 7.50
N PHE A 155 6.54 -1.28 6.88
CA PHE A 155 7.95 -1.53 6.58
C PHE A 155 8.81 -0.32 6.88
N HIS A 156 10.01 -0.54 7.49
CA HIS A 156 10.96 0.54 7.76
C HIS A 156 12.41 0.05 7.83
N GLY A 157 13.36 0.89 7.43
CA GLY A 157 14.77 0.69 7.70
C GLY A 157 15.16 1.35 9.03
N ASN A 158 15.90 0.64 9.89
CA ASN A 158 16.20 1.16 11.23
C ASN A 158 17.26 2.29 11.25
N LYS A 159 17.88 2.58 10.11
CA LYS A 159 18.80 3.72 9.94
C LYS A 159 18.24 4.79 9.01
N ASP A 160 16.91 4.90 8.94
CA ASP A 160 16.25 5.94 8.13
C ASP A 160 16.49 7.32 8.73
N GLY A 161 17.30 8.13 8.04
CA GLY A 161 17.60 9.52 8.41
C GLY A 161 16.66 10.55 7.80
N VAL A 162 15.69 10.11 6.97
CA VAL A 162 14.69 10.99 6.31
C VAL A 162 13.37 10.98 7.06
N CYS A 163 12.84 9.78 7.32
CA CYS A 163 11.66 9.55 8.13
C CYS A 163 12.07 8.66 9.32
N PRO A 164 12.27 9.23 10.51
CA PRO A 164 12.73 8.44 11.66
C PRO A 164 11.79 7.28 12.00
N ILE A 165 12.37 6.09 12.21
CA ILE A 165 11.61 4.85 12.47
C ILE A 165 10.75 4.92 13.74
N GLU A 166 11.14 5.75 14.72
CA GLU A 166 10.46 5.90 16.01
C GLU A 166 8.98 6.27 15.84
N LYS A 167 8.64 6.89 14.73
CA LYS A 167 7.26 7.29 14.41
C LYS A 167 6.41 6.10 13.98
N ASP A 168 6.94 5.23 13.12
CA ASP A 168 6.28 3.97 12.78
C ASP A 168 6.25 3.02 13.97
N GLN A 169 7.31 2.99 14.78
CA GLN A 169 7.35 2.22 16.03
C GLN A 169 6.23 2.66 16.98
N LYS A 170 6.01 3.97 17.14
CA LYS A 170 4.92 4.50 17.97
C LYS A 170 3.55 4.04 17.47
N VAL A 171 3.29 4.09 16.16
CA VAL A 171 2.04 3.59 15.56
C VAL A 171 1.88 2.09 15.86
N PHE A 172 2.94 1.31 15.69
CA PHE A 172 2.94 -0.12 15.98
C PHE A 172 2.66 -0.41 17.47
N ASP A 173 3.29 0.33 18.39
CA ASP A 173 3.09 0.15 19.83
C ASP A 173 1.66 0.49 20.25
N GLU A 174 1.05 1.53 19.68
CA GLU A 174 -0.36 1.87 19.90
C GLU A 174 -1.28 0.77 19.29
N MET A 175 -0.98 0.27 18.11
CA MET A 175 -1.70 -0.88 17.52
C MET A 175 -1.62 -2.12 18.42
N LYS A 176 -0.46 -2.38 19.03
CA LYS A 176 -0.28 -3.48 19.99
C LYS A 176 -1.16 -3.30 21.24
N GLN A 177 -1.22 -2.09 21.80
CA GLN A 177 -2.08 -1.78 22.95
C GLN A 177 -3.57 -1.97 22.62
N LEU A 178 -3.97 -1.68 21.38
CA LEU A 178 -5.35 -1.81 20.88
C LEU A 178 -5.72 -3.22 20.45
N GLY A 179 -4.79 -4.18 20.49
CA GLY A 179 -4.99 -5.52 19.92
C GLY A 179 -5.26 -5.47 18.42
N GLY A 180 -4.60 -4.54 17.72
CA GLY A 180 -4.81 -4.27 16.30
C GLY A 180 -4.23 -5.35 15.39
N ASN A 181 -4.50 -5.24 14.10
CA ASN A 181 -4.05 -6.17 13.06
C ASN A 181 -2.91 -5.54 12.23
N MET A 182 -1.73 -5.39 12.83
CA MET A 182 -0.58 -4.78 12.18
C MET A 182 0.68 -5.64 12.30
N LYS A 183 1.28 -5.93 11.16
CA LYS A 183 2.63 -6.49 11.05
C LYS A 183 3.61 -5.33 10.81
N PHE A 184 4.78 -5.39 11.40
CA PHE A 184 5.82 -4.39 11.22
C PHE A 184 7.17 -5.05 10.96
N THR A 185 7.67 -4.93 9.74
CA THR A 185 9.00 -5.42 9.36
C THR A 185 10.02 -4.29 9.46
N VAL A 186 11.05 -4.52 10.27
CA VAL A 186 12.20 -3.64 10.41
C VAL A 186 13.39 -4.26 9.71
N TRP A 187 13.96 -3.57 8.71
CA TRP A 187 15.19 -3.98 8.05
C TRP A 187 16.41 -3.38 8.74
N MET A 188 17.20 -4.26 9.34
CA MET A 188 18.36 -3.87 10.14
C MET A 188 19.50 -3.38 9.25
N GLY A 189 20.03 -2.20 9.58
CA GLY A 189 21.12 -1.55 8.83
C GLY A 189 20.68 -0.69 7.64
N ASP A 190 19.40 -0.75 7.25
CA ASP A 190 18.88 -0.04 6.09
C ASP A 190 18.45 1.39 6.42
N ASN A 191 18.63 2.26 5.43
CA ASN A 191 18.21 3.66 5.44
C ASN A 191 16.81 3.83 4.82
N HIS A 192 16.47 5.06 4.38
CA HIS A 192 15.19 5.40 3.73
C HIS A 192 14.92 4.64 2.42
N GLY A 193 15.93 4.06 1.77
CA GLY A 193 15.85 3.41 0.45
C GLY A 193 15.20 2.02 0.43
N VAL A 194 14.39 1.65 1.40
CA VAL A 194 13.85 0.28 1.57
C VAL A 194 12.70 -0.09 0.63
N SER A 195 12.21 0.81 -0.18
CA SER A 195 11.04 0.59 -1.03
C SER A 195 11.14 -0.60 -2.00
N GLY A 196 12.36 -0.91 -2.47
CA GLY A 196 12.62 -2.07 -3.31
C GLY A 196 12.49 -3.43 -2.61
N LYS A 197 12.36 -3.44 -1.28
CA LYS A 197 12.24 -4.66 -0.48
C LYS A 197 10.79 -5.05 -0.15
N MET A 198 9.83 -4.16 -0.36
CA MET A 198 8.43 -4.38 0.05
C MET A 198 7.81 -5.63 -0.58
N ILE A 199 8.05 -5.86 -1.87
CA ILE A 199 7.45 -6.98 -2.62
C ILE A 199 8.27 -8.26 -2.48
N VAL A 200 9.59 -8.14 -2.51
CA VAL A 200 10.50 -9.30 -2.58
C VAL A 200 11.07 -9.71 -1.23
N GLY A 201 10.91 -8.85 -0.21
CA GLY A 201 11.52 -9.06 1.10
C GLY A 201 13.04 -8.88 1.09
N ALA A 202 13.67 -9.14 2.25
CA ALA A 202 15.11 -9.22 2.42
C ALA A 202 15.45 -9.98 3.72
N GLU A 203 16.59 -10.67 3.76
CA GLU A 203 17.01 -11.52 4.88
C GLU A 203 17.28 -10.74 6.18
N ASN A 204 17.65 -9.45 6.07
CA ASN A 204 17.92 -8.60 7.23
C ASN A 204 16.66 -8.01 7.88
N GLY A 205 15.47 -8.53 7.55
CA GLY A 205 14.19 -8.09 8.08
C GLY A 205 13.74 -8.90 9.29
N THR A 206 13.24 -8.21 10.31
CA THR A 206 12.53 -8.83 11.43
C THR A 206 11.10 -8.33 11.44
N THR A 207 10.14 -9.25 11.41
CA THR A 207 8.70 -8.93 11.41
C THR A 207 8.11 -9.12 12.80
N HIS A 208 7.50 -8.07 13.32
CA HIS A 208 6.78 -8.05 14.58
C HIS A 208 5.27 -8.05 14.32
N LEU A 209 4.52 -8.72 15.20
CA LEU A 209 3.05 -8.80 15.15
C LEU A 209 2.47 -7.99 16.31
N SER A 210 1.46 -7.13 16.04
CA SER A 210 0.82 -6.33 17.08
C SER A 210 -0.14 -7.14 17.97
N SER A 211 -0.68 -8.24 17.45
CA SER A 211 -1.57 -9.16 18.18
C SER A 211 -1.67 -10.52 17.50
N ASP A 212 -2.38 -11.46 18.13
CA ASP A 212 -2.66 -12.80 17.57
C ASP A 212 -3.65 -12.76 16.38
N ARG A 213 -4.26 -11.60 16.11
CA ARG A 213 -5.10 -11.38 14.92
C ARG A 213 -4.29 -11.30 13.64
N CYS A 214 -3.00 -11.00 13.74
CA CYS A 214 -2.12 -10.90 12.59
C CYS A 214 -1.92 -12.25 11.92
N ASP A 215 -2.12 -12.29 10.61
CA ASP A 215 -1.77 -13.42 9.76
C ASP A 215 -0.26 -13.69 9.86
N LYS A 216 0.12 -14.97 9.95
CA LYS A 216 1.53 -15.41 10.10
C LYS A 216 2.25 -15.62 8.76
N GLU A 217 1.58 -15.38 7.63
CA GLU A 217 2.21 -15.47 6.31
C GLU A 217 3.44 -14.56 6.23
N THR A 218 4.52 -15.06 5.67
CA THR A 218 5.81 -14.35 5.56
C THR A 218 6.09 -13.81 4.17
N ASP A 219 5.44 -14.36 3.14
CA ASP A 219 5.51 -13.81 1.77
C ASP A 219 4.49 -12.68 1.60
N PHE A 220 5.00 -11.50 1.27
CA PHE A 220 4.16 -10.29 1.19
C PHE A 220 3.02 -10.40 0.17
N MET A 221 3.31 -10.92 -1.03
CA MET A 221 2.29 -11.01 -2.07
C MET A 221 1.22 -12.06 -1.75
N THR A 222 1.61 -13.19 -1.15
CA THR A 222 0.68 -14.21 -0.67
C THR A 222 -0.19 -13.65 0.44
N TRP A 223 0.41 -12.96 1.40
CA TRP A 223 -0.34 -12.27 2.46
C TRP A 223 -1.31 -11.25 1.88
N LEU A 224 -0.87 -10.35 1.00
CA LEU A 224 -1.70 -9.29 0.44
C LEU A 224 -2.93 -9.87 -0.27
N PHE A 225 -2.72 -10.88 -1.11
CA PHE A 225 -3.78 -11.48 -1.91
C PHE A 225 -4.71 -12.43 -1.12
N SER A 226 -4.36 -12.79 0.09
CA SER A 226 -5.24 -13.51 1.02
C SER A 226 -6.22 -12.60 1.76
N GLN A 227 -5.98 -11.27 1.76
CA GLN A 227 -6.83 -10.32 2.47
C GLN A 227 -8.08 -9.97 1.66
N SER A 228 -9.24 -9.93 2.33
CA SER A 228 -10.53 -9.55 1.73
C SER A 228 -11.42 -8.91 2.78
N ARG A 229 -12.18 -7.89 2.40
CA ARG A 229 -13.16 -7.24 3.28
C ARG A 229 -14.22 -8.21 3.80
N LYS A 230 -14.71 -9.13 2.98
CA LYS A 230 -15.69 -10.16 3.39
C LYS A 230 -15.17 -11.10 4.46
N ARG A 231 -13.86 -11.36 4.47
CA ARG A 231 -13.24 -12.24 5.47
C ARG A 231 -13.17 -11.57 6.85
N SER A 232 -12.91 -10.26 6.90
CA SER A 232 -12.88 -9.49 8.15
C SER A 232 -14.23 -9.40 8.84
N GLU A 233 -15.35 -9.36 8.08
CA GLU A 233 -16.70 -9.36 8.65
C GLU A 233 -17.06 -10.70 9.29
N ASN A 234 -16.58 -11.83 8.75
CA ASN A 234 -16.85 -13.16 9.28
C ASN A 234 -15.99 -13.53 10.50
N GLN A 235 -14.88 -12.82 10.75
CA GLN A 235 -14.03 -13.04 11.93
C GLN A 235 -14.46 -12.18 13.13
N ALA A 236 -15.31 -11.18 12.92
CA ALA A 236 -15.82 -10.29 13.95
C ALA A 236 -17.17 -10.80 14.58
N ARG A 237 -17.64 -11.98 14.17
CA ARG A 237 -18.77 -12.72 14.75
C ARG A 237 -18.27 -13.91 15.56
#